data_be98a8d9c195233b65e4392ecbfc4cc5
#
_entry.id   be98a8d9c195233b65e4392ecbfc4cc5
#
_cell.length_a   1.000
_cell.length_b   1.000
_cell.length_c   1.000
_cell.angle_alpha   90.00
_cell.angle_beta   90.00
_cell.angle_gamma   90.00
#
_symmetry.space_group_name_H-M   'P 1'
#
loop_
_entity.id
_entity.type
_entity.pdbx_description
1 polymer ?
#
loop_
_entity_poly.entity_id
_entity_poly.type
_entity_poly.pdbx_seq_one_letter_code
_entity_poly.pdbx_strand_id
1 'polypeptide(L)'
;MLKIHQFPCLSDNYGYLIHDPESGETAAIDTPDAKVYLAEAEAQGWNITQIWNTHWHPDHAGGNDEIRRLSGCKIIAPQEVDKISGIDRVVAHGDLVQLGKYTAHVIDVGGHTNGHIAYHIPEAEIALVGDEIGRAHV
;
A
#
# COMPACT_ATOMS: atom_id res chain seq x y z
N MET A 1 -4.51 -15.15 -9.58
CA MET A 1 -5.50 -14.27 -8.93
C MET A 1 -4.86 -13.50 -7.80
N LEU A 2 -5.10 -12.21 -7.75
CA LEU A 2 -4.58 -11.34 -6.69
C LEU A 2 -5.14 -11.76 -5.33
N LYS A 3 -4.27 -11.89 -4.35
CA LYS A 3 -4.68 -12.24 -2.99
C LYS A 3 -4.63 -11.01 -2.10
N ILE A 4 -5.65 -10.86 -1.27
CA ILE A 4 -5.76 -9.74 -0.34
C ILE A 4 -5.81 -10.29 1.07
N HIS A 5 -4.93 -9.80 1.94
CA HIS A 5 -4.91 -10.18 3.34
C HIS A 5 -5.16 -8.95 4.20
N GLN A 6 -6.27 -8.94 4.90
CA GLN A 6 -6.64 -7.89 5.85
C GLN A 6 -6.38 -8.39 7.26
N PHE A 7 -5.81 -7.53 8.09
CA PHE A 7 -5.46 -7.90 9.47
C PHE A 7 -5.60 -6.69 10.39
N PRO A 8 -5.88 -6.92 11.69
CA PRO A 8 -5.90 -5.82 12.66
C PRO A 8 -4.52 -5.17 12.80
N CYS A 9 -4.49 -3.86 12.88
CA CYS A 9 -3.26 -3.11 13.03
C CYS A 9 -3.52 -1.89 13.89
N LEU A 10 -2.77 -1.73 14.98
CA LEU A 10 -3.07 -0.77 16.02
C LEU A 10 -4.44 -1.03 16.62
N SER A 11 -4.95 -0.13 17.46
CA SER A 11 -6.21 -0.42 18.18
C SER A 11 -7.45 -0.27 17.32
N ASP A 12 -7.43 0.62 16.34
CA ASP A 12 -8.63 0.98 15.58
C ASP A 12 -8.49 0.82 14.07
N ASN A 13 -7.39 0.27 13.59
CA ASN A 13 -7.10 0.21 12.17
C ASN A 13 -6.97 -1.21 11.66
N TYR A 14 -7.07 -1.34 10.34
CA TYR A 14 -6.74 -2.58 9.65
C TYR A 14 -5.57 -2.35 8.72
N GLY A 15 -4.72 -3.35 8.58
CA GLY A 15 -3.67 -3.36 7.60
C GLY A 15 -4.04 -4.25 6.43
N TYR A 16 -3.38 -4.02 5.29
CA TYR A 16 -3.65 -4.76 4.06
C TYR A 16 -2.36 -5.12 3.37
N LEU A 17 -2.27 -6.37 2.94
CA LEU A 17 -1.24 -6.86 2.03
C LEU A 17 -1.93 -7.37 0.78
N ILE A 18 -1.40 -7.02 -0.39
CA ILE A 18 -1.87 -7.59 -1.64
C ILE A 18 -0.73 -8.35 -2.30
N HIS A 19 -1.03 -9.51 -2.85
CA HIS A 19 -0.02 -10.43 -3.34
C HIS A 19 -0.40 -11.02 -4.69
N ASP A 20 0.53 -10.96 -5.65
CA ASP A 20 0.40 -11.64 -6.93
C ASP A 20 1.17 -12.96 -6.85
N PRO A 21 0.47 -14.11 -6.80
CA PRO A 21 1.13 -15.40 -6.67
C PRO A 21 2.00 -15.77 -7.88
N GLU A 22 1.73 -15.24 -9.05
CA GLU A 22 2.51 -15.55 -10.24
C GLU A 22 3.89 -14.92 -10.21
N SER A 23 3.96 -13.64 -9.84
CA SER A 23 5.24 -12.92 -9.78
C SER A 23 5.92 -13.05 -8.43
N GLY A 24 5.16 -13.36 -7.39
CA GLY A 24 5.65 -13.36 -6.02
C GLY A 24 5.71 -11.97 -5.40
N GLU A 25 5.29 -10.93 -6.10
CA GLU A 25 5.33 -9.57 -5.56
C GLU A 25 4.23 -9.33 -4.55
N THR A 26 4.56 -8.60 -3.50
CA THR A 26 3.63 -8.25 -2.42
C THR A 26 3.75 -6.76 -2.12
N ALA A 27 2.62 -6.07 -2.09
CA ALA A 27 2.56 -4.67 -1.69
C ALA A 27 1.92 -4.55 -0.32
N ALA A 28 2.55 -3.77 0.55
CA ALA A 28 1.97 -3.35 1.83
C ALA A 28 1.28 -2.01 1.61
N ILE A 29 0.02 -1.93 1.98
CA ILE A 29 -0.78 -0.72 1.78
C ILE A 29 -0.76 0.07 3.08
N ASP A 30 -0.14 1.24 3.03
CA ASP A 30 0.12 2.03 4.21
C ASP A 30 0.79 1.17 5.30
N THR A 31 1.57 1.74 6.16
CA THR A 31 2.35 0.90 7.08
C THR A 31 2.41 1.54 8.46
N PRO A 32 1.29 1.54 9.19
CA PRO A 32 1.27 2.15 10.52
C PRO A 32 2.16 1.42 11.53
N ASP A 33 2.30 0.10 11.40
CA ASP A 33 3.11 -0.69 12.33
C ASP A 33 3.92 -1.72 11.55
N ALA A 34 5.22 -1.50 11.46
CA ALA A 34 6.11 -2.36 10.69
C ALA A 34 6.13 -3.79 11.21
N LYS A 35 6.14 -3.99 12.51
CA LYS A 35 6.23 -5.32 13.09
C LYS A 35 5.02 -6.17 12.73
N VAL A 36 3.83 -5.59 12.78
CA VAL A 36 2.60 -6.30 12.43
C VAL A 36 2.63 -6.69 10.96
N TYR A 37 2.98 -5.75 10.07
CA TYR A 37 3.03 -6.02 8.63
C TYR A 37 4.04 -7.11 8.29
N LEU A 38 5.23 -7.06 8.88
CA LEU A 38 6.25 -8.07 8.62
C LEU A 38 5.84 -9.44 9.14
N ALA A 39 5.23 -9.50 10.32
CA ALA A 39 4.75 -10.75 10.89
C ALA A 39 3.61 -11.36 10.05
N GLU A 40 2.68 -10.53 9.58
CA GLU A 40 1.57 -11.01 8.77
C GLU A 40 2.05 -11.50 7.40
N ALA A 41 3.00 -10.80 6.79
CA ALA A 41 3.59 -11.25 5.53
C ALA A 41 4.28 -12.60 5.70
N GLU A 42 5.06 -12.74 6.76
CA GLU A 42 5.75 -14.00 7.06
C GLU A 42 4.76 -15.13 7.28
N ALA A 43 3.68 -14.88 8.00
CA ALA A 43 2.64 -15.88 8.24
C ALA A 43 1.99 -16.37 6.95
N GLN A 44 1.91 -15.52 5.93
CA GLN A 44 1.38 -15.88 4.62
C GLN A 44 2.44 -16.48 3.70
N GLY A 45 3.71 -16.44 4.09
CA GLY A 45 4.81 -16.88 3.24
C GLY A 45 5.17 -15.88 2.14
N TRP A 46 4.86 -14.60 2.35
CA TRP A 46 5.11 -13.53 1.38
C TRP A 46 6.26 -12.64 1.81
N ASN A 47 6.99 -12.11 0.82
CA ASN A 47 8.00 -11.07 1.06
C ASN A 47 7.47 -9.76 0.52
N ILE A 48 7.51 -8.71 1.34
CA ILE A 48 7.06 -7.38 0.92
C ILE A 48 8.08 -6.81 -0.06
N THR A 49 7.63 -6.51 -1.28
CA THR A 49 8.48 -5.94 -2.33
C THR A 49 8.19 -4.49 -2.59
N GLN A 50 7.01 -4.01 -2.21
CA GLN A 50 6.61 -2.62 -2.39
C GLN A 50 5.80 -2.15 -1.20
N ILE A 51 5.87 -0.86 -0.92
CA ILE A 51 4.96 -0.18 0.00
C ILE A 51 4.20 0.86 -0.83
N TRP A 52 2.89 0.85 -0.74
CA TRP A 52 2.03 1.83 -1.40
C TRP A 52 1.36 2.68 -0.34
N ASN A 53 1.72 3.96 -0.28
CA ASN A 53 1.07 4.90 0.65
C ASN A 53 -0.04 5.65 -0.07
N THR A 54 -1.17 5.85 0.60
CA THR A 54 -2.28 6.62 0.07
C THR A 54 -2.17 8.10 0.46
N HIS A 55 -1.58 8.38 1.60
CA HIS A 55 -1.36 9.74 2.08
C HIS A 55 -0.34 9.70 3.21
N TRP A 56 0.13 10.89 3.64
CA TRP A 56 0.98 10.94 4.82
C TRP A 56 0.13 11.04 6.08
N HIS A 57 0.39 10.13 6.99
CA HIS A 57 -0.13 10.16 8.35
C HIS A 57 0.69 9.15 9.14
N PRO A 58 1.06 9.42 10.39
CA PRO A 58 1.84 8.45 11.16
C PRO A 58 1.19 7.07 11.22
N ASP A 59 -0.15 7.02 11.24
CA ASP A 59 -0.89 5.76 11.26
C ASP A 59 -0.81 4.99 9.94
N HIS A 60 -0.29 5.60 8.87
CA HIS A 60 -0.28 5.00 7.54
C HIS A 60 1.10 4.93 6.90
N ALA A 61 2.08 5.61 7.45
CA ALA A 61 3.42 5.64 6.88
C ALA A 61 4.53 5.47 7.90
N GLY A 62 4.19 5.36 9.19
CA GLY A 62 5.17 5.33 10.26
C GLY A 62 6.11 4.13 10.22
N GLY A 63 5.71 3.03 9.58
CA GLY A 63 6.51 1.83 9.49
C GLY A 63 7.34 1.69 8.22
N ASN A 64 7.26 2.66 7.31
CA ASN A 64 7.92 2.57 6.00
C ASN A 64 9.42 2.27 6.09
N ASP A 65 10.13 3.03 6.90
CA ASP A 65 11.59 2.89 6.98
C ASP A 65 12.01 1.54 7.53
N GLU A 66 11.33 1.05 8.55
CA GLU A 66 11.67 -0.23 9.14
C GLU A 66 11.41 -1.37 8.18
N ILE A 67 10.26 -1.38 7.51
CA ILE A 67 9.94 -2.41 6.52
C ILE A 67 10.95 -2.38 5.37
N ARG A 68 11.28 -1.19 4.88
CA ARG A 68 12.25 -1.03 3.80
C ARG A 68 13.62 -1.56 4.21
N ARG A 69 14.05 -1.22 5.41
CA ARG A 69 15.36 -1.67 5.92
C ARG A 69 15.46 -3.20 5.99
N LEU A 70 14.36 -3.85 6.38
CA LEU A 70 14.36 -5.29 6.60
C LEU A 70 14.03 -6.10 5.33
N SER A 71 13.28 -5.53 4.40
CA SER A 71 12.82 -6.23 3.20
C SER A 71 13.48 -5.76 1.91
N GLY A 72 14.07 -4.56 1.91
CA GLY A 72 14.63 -3.97 0.69
C GLY A 72 13.57 -3.50 -0.31
N CYS A 73 12.34 -3.31 0.13
CA CYS A 73 11.25 -2.95 -0.76
C CYS A 73 11.33 -1.51 -1.25
N LYS A 74 10.57 -1.20 -2.30
CA LYS A 74 10.44 0.16 -2.84
C LYS A 74 9.22 0.84 -2.22
N ILE A 75 9.34 2.14 -1.99
CA ILE A 75 8.27 2.95 -1.43
C ILE A 75 7.66 3.81 -2.52
N ILE A 76 6.36 3.68 -2.73
CA ILE A 76 5.57 4.42 -3.71
C ILE A 76 4.56 5.24 -2.93
N ALA A 77 4.55 6.55 -3.13
CA ALA A 77 3.75 7.45 -2.33
C ALA A 77 3.32 8.68 -3.11
N PRO A 78 2.27 9.39 -2.64
CA PRO A 78 1.85 10.62 -3.28
C PRO A 78 2.79 11.78 -2.98
N GLN A 79 2.45 12.95 -3.49
CA GLN A 79 3.31 14.13 -3.50
C GLN A 79 3.63 14.73 -2.12
N GLU A 80 3.06 14.26 -1.04
CA GLU A 80 3.42 14.71 0.31
C GLU A 80 4.78 14.18 0.74
N VAL A 81 5.73 14.28 -0.16
CA VAL A 81 7.04 13.62 -0.04
C VAL A 81 7.92 14.15 1.06
N ASP A 82 7.76 15.41 1.41
CA ASP A 82 8.56 16.03 2.48
C ASP A 82 8.21 15.49 3.86
N LYS A 83 7.12 14.75 3.96
CA LYS A 83 6.68 14.13 5.23
C LYS A 83 6.91 12.63 5.27
N ILE A 84 7.24 12.02 4.15
CA ILE A 84 7.53 10.58 4.05
C ILE A 84 8.96 10.45 3.55
N SER A 85 9.82 9.85 4.35
CA SER A 85 11.23 9.68 3.96
C SER A 85 11.40 8.46 3.07
N GLY A 86 12.43 8.50 2.23
CA GLY A 86 12.86 7.34 1.47
C GLY A 86 11.94 6.91 0.32
N ILE A 87 11.16 7.82 -0.23
CA ILE A 87 10.25 7.49 -1.34
C ILE A 87 11.08 7.21 -2.60
N ASP A 88 10.83 6.04 -3.21
CA ASP A 88 11.49 5.65 -4.46
C ASP A 88 10.75 6.18 -5.68
N ARG A 89 9.43 6.31 -5.59
CA ARG A 89 8.62 6.82 -6.69
C ARG A 89 7.46 7.65 -6.17
N VAL A 90 7.38 8.88 -6.63
CA VAL A 90 6.25 9.77 -6.35
C VAL A 90 5.21 9.57 -7.43
N VAL A 91 3.97 9.36 -7.05
CA VAL A 91 2.86 9.13 -7.99
C VAL A 91 1.78 10.18 -7.80
N ALA A 92 1.04 10.41 -8.88
CA ALA A 92 -0.06 11.36 -8.91
C ALA A 92 -1.20 10.78 -9.73
N HIS A 93 -2.34 11.47 -9.74
CA HIS A 93 -3.50 11.05 -10.51
C HIS A 93 -3.13 10.72 -11.96
N GLY A 94 -3.57 9.58 -12.42
CA GLY A 94 -3.29 9.11 -13.78
C GLY A 94 -2.07 8.22 -13.91
N ASP A 95 -1.22 8.16 -12.88
CA ASP A 95 -0.06 7.27 -12.92
C ASP A 95 -0.49 5.81 -12.76
N LEU A 96 0.37 4.92 -13.23
CA LEU A 96 0.16 3.48 -13.12
C LEU A 96 1.24 2.86 -12.25
N VAL A 97 0.84 1.94 -11.39
CA VAL A 97 1.75 1.19 -10.53
C VAL A 97 1.54 -0.29 -10.79
N GLN A 98 2.62 -1.03 -10.96
CA GLN A 98 2.54 -2.45 -11.27
C GLN A 98 2.81 -3.31 -10.04
N LEU A 99 2.00 -4.35 -9.87
CA LEU A 99 2.27 -5.44 -8.95
C LEU A 99 2.16 -6.73 -9.76
N GLY A 100 3.31 -7.26 -10.19
CA GLY A 100 3.32 -8.37 -11.12
C GLY A 100 2.56 -8.02 -12.39
N LYS A 101 1.55 -8.79 -12.73
CA LYS A 101 0.72 -8.54 -13.91
C LYS A 101 -0.41 -7.54 -13.67
N TYR A 102 -0.65 -7.17 -12.43
CA TYR A 102 -1.76 -6.27 -12.09
C TYR A 102 -1.33 -4.83 -12.19
N THR A 103 -2.19 -4.01 -12.76
CA THR A 103 -1.95 -2.58 -12.90
C THR A 103 -2.89 -1.82 -11.99
N ALA A 104 -2.33 -0.99 -11.12
CA ALA A 104 -3.09 -0.10 -10.27
C ALA A 104 -3.10 1.31 -10.88
N HIS A 105 -4.28 1.91 -10.95
CA HIS A 105 -4.45 3.28 -11.40
C HIS A 105 -4.46 4.19 -10.19
N VAL A 106 -3.61 5.20 -10.19
CA VAL A 106 -3.56 6.19 -9.11
C VAL A 106 -4.65 7.23 -9.35
N ILE A 107 -5.47 7.44 -8.34
CA ILE A 107 -6.60 8.37 -8.42
C ILE A 107 -6.49 9.38 -7.29
N ASP A 108 -6.57 10.67 -7.61
CA ASP A 108 -6.62 11.72 -6.60
C ASP A 108 -8.03 11.74 -6.02
N VAL A 109 -8.14 11.47 -4.73
CA VAL A 109 -9.44 11.46 -4.06
C VAL A 109 -9.72 12.77 -3.32
N GLY A 110 -8.73 13.67 -3.27
CA GLY A 110 -8.91 15.00 -2.68
C GLY A 110 -9.39 14.98 -1.25
N GLY A 111 -10.02 16.05 -0.84
CA GLY A 111 -10.73 16.10 0.43
C GLY A 111 -9.90 16.59 1.59
N HIS A 112 -9.60 15.73 2.55
CA HIS A 112 -9.05 16.15 3.85
C HIS A 112 -7.61 16.63 3.79
N THR A 113 -6.79 16.02 2.96
CA THR A 113 -5.38 16.36 2.83
C THR A 113 -5.01 16.50 1.38
N ASN A 114 -4.09 17.39 1.10
CA ASN A 114 -3.52 17.49 -0.23
C ASN A 114 -2.69 16.24 -0.49
N GLY A 115 -2.81 15.69 -1.69
CA GLY A 115 -2.02 14.54 -2.07
C GLY A 115 -2.58 13.19 -1.64
N HIS A 116 -3.78 13.15 -1.07
CA HIS A 116 -4.42 11.87 -0.75
C HIS A 116 -4.85 11.18 -2.05
N ILE A 117 -4.39 9.96 -2.23
CA ILE A 117 -4.67 9.17 -3.43
C ILE A 117 -5.25 7.81 -3.07
N ALA A 118 -5.86 7.18 -4.06
CA ALA A 118 -6.29 5.79 -3.98
C ALA A 118 -5.62 5.00 -5.10
N TYR A 119 -5.51 3.70 -4.92
CA TYR A 119 -5.00 2.79 -5.95
C TYR A 119 -6.16 1.89 -6.38
N HIS A 120 -6.50 1.96 -7.66
CA HIS A 120 -7.59 1.16 -8.22
C HIS A 120 -7.04 0.08 -9.14
N ILE A 121 -7.35 -1.17 -8.82
CA ILE A 121 -6.94 -2.32 -9.63
C ILE A 121 -8.19 -2.92 -10.28
N PRO A 122 -8.54 -2.48 -11.51
CA PRO A 122 -9.79 -2.93 -12.14
C PRO A 122 -9.87 -4.44 -12.35
N GLU A 123 -8.75 -5.06 -12.66
CA GLU A 123 -8.69 -6.50 -12.91
C GLU A 123 -9.07 -7.33 -11.67
N ALA A 124 -8.85 -6.79 -10.49
CA ALA A 124 -9.21 -7.43 -9.22
C ALA A 124 -10.48 -6.84 -8.61
N GLU A 125 -11.06 -5.83 -9.26
CA GLU A 125 -12.27 -5.14 -8.80
C GLU A 125 -12.14 -4.56 -7.40
N ILE A 126 -10.97 -3.99 -7.08
CA ILE A 126 -10.71 -3.40 -5.76
C ILE A 126 -10.17 -1.98 -5.88
N ALA A 127 -10.39 -1.20 -4.84
CA ALA A 127 -9.80 0.11 -4.67
C ALA A 127 -9.24 0.19 -3.25
N LEU A 128 -8.04 0.71 -3.13
CA LEU A 128 -7.32 0.87 -1.87
C LEU A 128 -7.38 2.36 -1.53
N VAL A 129 -8.20 2.71 -0.56
CA VAL A 129 -8.58 4.11 -0.28
C VAL A 129 -8.18 4.57 1.13
N GLY A 130 -7.01 4.20 1.56
CA GLY A 130 -6.52 4.55 2.89
C GLY A 130 -6.87 3.49 3.90
N ASP A 131 -7.74 3.81 4.84
CA ASP A 131 -8.04 2.90 5.95
C ASP A 131 -8.83 1.65 5.55
N GLU A 132 -9.30 1.60 4.32
CA GLU A 132 -10.21 0.53 3.92
C GLU A 132 -10.00 0.11 2.47
N ILE A 133 -10.47 -1.09 2.17
CA ILE A 133 -10.57 -1.58 0.80
C ILE A 133 -12.02 -1.49 0.38
N GLY A 134 -12.25 -0.83 -0.76
CA GLY A 134 -13.54 -0.83 -1.40
C GLY A 134 -13.55 -1.72 -2.62
N ARG A 135 -14.70 -2.28 -2.92
CA ARG A 135 -14.88 -3.02 -4.16
C ARG A 135 -15.45 -2.09 -5.20
N ALA A 136 -14.90 -2.10 -6.40
CA ALA A 136 -15.25 -1.13 -7.42
C ALA A 136 -16.72 -1.19 -7.84
N HIS A 137 -17.38 -2.32 -7.67
CA HIS A 137 -18.76 -2.51 -8.08
C HIS A 137 -19.75 -2.63 -6.90
N VAL A 138 -19.28 -2.33 -5.72
CA VAL A 138 -20.11 -2.44 -4.51
C VAL A 138 -20.59 -1.09 -4.06
#